data_b230524a76d23a4919ffa3cb4a35e145
#
_entry.id   b230524a76d23a4919ffa3cb4a35e145
#
_cell.length_a   1.000
_cell.length_b   1.000
_cell.length_c   1.000
_cell.angle_alpha   90.00
_cell.angle_beta   90.00
_cell.angle_gamma   90.00
#
_symmetry.space_group_name_H-M   'P 1'
#
loop_
_entity.id
_entity.type
_entity.pdbx_description
1 polymer ?
#
loop_
_entity_poly.entity_id
_entity_poly.type
_entity_poly.pdbx_seq_one_letter_code
_entity_poly.pdbx_strand_id
1 'polypeptide(L)'
;MEKAALVREIKELIIRELNLEGKTPSEVDEAAPLFGAGLGLDSLDALQLAMAIEEKYQVKLPEGDEVRPIFASVLSLADFVSRSQSTG
;
A
#
# COMPACT_ATOMS: atom_id res chain seq x y z
N MET A 1 13.50 -7.52 -5.40
CA MET A 1 12.34 -8.26 -4.87
C MET A 1 11.30 -8.45 -5.97
N GLU A 2 10.77 -9.64 -6.09
CA GLU A 2 9.73 -9.89 -7.08
C GLU A 2 8.47 -9.13 -6.74
N LYS A 3 7.77 -8.66 -7.77
CA LYS A 3 6.58 -7.87 -7.56
C LYS A 3 5.49 -8.65 -6.83
N ALA A 4 5.35 -9.95 -7.12
CA ALA A 4 4.34 -10.77 -6.43
C ALA A 4 4.61 -10.86 -4.93
N ALA A 5 5.87 -11.01 -4.54
CA ALA A 5 6.25 -11.03 -3.13
C ALA A 5 6.01 -9.67 -2.49
N LEU A 6 6.31 -8.59 -3.21
CA LEU A 6 6.09 -7.24 -2.72
C LEU A 6 4.61 -6.95 -2.51
N VAL A 7 3.77 -7.37 -3.46
CA VAL A 7 2.32 -7.23 -3.33
C VAL A 7 1.83 -7.92 -2.06
N ARG A 8 2.29 -9.13 -1.81
CA ARG A 8 1.90 -9.86 -0.62
C ARG A 8 2.35 -9.16 0.65
N GLU A 9 3.58 -8.66 0.66
CA GLU A 9 4.08 -7.93 1.82
C GLU A 9 3.26 -6.68 2.10
N ILE A 10 2.88 -5.96 1.06
CA ILE A 10 2.06 -4.77 1.22
C ILE A 10 0.69 -5.12 1.76
N LYS A 11 0.09 -6.21 1.29
CA LYS A 11 -1.19 -6.68 1.83
C LYS A 11 -1.08 -6.98 3.32
N GLU A 12 -0.03 -7.69 3.71
CA GLU A 12 0.20 -8.00 5.12
C GLU A 12 0.44 -6.74 5.94
N LEU A 13 1.16 -5.78 5.38
CA LEU A 13 1.41 -4.51 6.04
C LEU A 13 0.12 -3.74 6.28
N ILE A 14 -0.75 -3.68 5.27
CA ILE A 14 -2.04 -3.00 5.39
C ILE A 14 -2.87 -3.62 6.50
N ILE A 15 -2.96 -4.94 6.51
CA ILE A 15 -3.75 -5.65 7.52
C ILE A 15 -3.22 -5.38 8.92
N ARG A 16 -1.91 -5.42 9.07
CA ARG A 16 -1.29 -5.21 10.38
C ARG A 16 -1.39 -3.76 10.85
N GLU A 17 -1.06 -2.81 9.97
CA GLU A 17 -1.03 -1.40 10.36
C GLU A 17 -2.40 -0.82 10.59
N LEU A 18 -3.39 -1.26 9.83
CA LEU A 18 -4.74 -0.76 9.96
C LEU A 18 -5.62 -1.67 10.81
N ASN A 19 -5.02 -2.71 11.38
CA ASN A 19 -5.70 -3.62 12.30
C ASN A 19 -6.99 -4.20 11.71
N LEU A 20 -6.89 -4.73 10.49
CA LEU A 20 -8.03 -5.32 9.80
C LEU A 20 -8.24 -6.75 10.29
N GLU A 21 -8.90 -6.88 11.42
CA GLU A 21 -9.13 -8.19 12.04
C GLU A 21 -9.95 -9.11 11.15
N GLY A 22 -9.57 -10.39 11.16
CA GLY A 22 -10.29 -11.39 10.39
C GLY A 22 -9.92 -11.43 8.91
N LYS A 23 -9.06 -10.54 8.45
CA LYS A 23 -8.64 -10.52 7.06
C LYS A 23 -7.27 -11.17 6.90
N THR A 24 -7.12 -11.90 5.79
CA THR A 24 -5.84 -12.50 5.41
C THR A 24 -5.39 -11.84 4.11
N PRO A 25 -4.09 -11.93 3.76
CA PRO A 25 -3.62 -11.35 2.49
C PRO A 25 -4.38 -11.85 1.28
N SER A 26 -4.83 -13.09 1.27
CA SER A 26 -5.57 -13.63 0.14
C SER A 26 -6.96 -13.03 -0.01
N GLU A 27 -7.49 -12.41 1.04
CA GLU A 27 -8.79 -11.75 0.98
C GLU A 27 -8.69 -10.32 0.47
N VAL A 28 -7.50 -9.75 0.43
CA VAL A 28 -7.30 -8.39 -0.07
C VAL A 28 -7.13 -8.45 -1.58
N ASP A 29 -8.05 -7.83 -2.30
CA ASP A 29 -7.98 -7.76 -3.75
C ASP A 29 -6.94 -6.72 -4.15
N GLU A 30 -5.85 -7.16 -4.77
CA GLU A 30 -4.74 -6.29 -5.13
C GLU A 30 -5.09 -5.24 -6.16
N ALA A 31 -6.12 -5.48 -6.95
CA ALA A 31 -6.57 -4.55 -7.98
C ALA A 31 -7.71 -3.66 -7.52
N ALA A 32 -8.32 -3.97 -6.39
CA ALA A 32 -9.46 -3.20 -5.89
C ALA A 32 -9.01 -1.87 -5.28
N PRO A 33 -9.86 -0.84 -5.31
CA PRO A 33 -9.53 0.43 -4.68
C PRO A 33 -9.26 0.27 -3.18
N LEU A 34 -8.30 1.01 -2.67
CA LEU A 34 -8.04 1.03 -1.23
C LEU A 34 -9.04 1.91 -0.50
N PHE A 35 -9.59 2.91 -1.19
CA PHE A 35 -10.52 3.86 -0.58
C PHE A 35 -11.93 3.62 -1.09
N GLY A 36 -12.89 4.12 -0.33
CA GLY A 36 -14.29 4.05 -0.74
C GLY A 36 -14.81 2.63 -0.75
N ALA A 37 -15.25 2.16 -1.92
CA ALA A 37 -15.91 0.86 -2.07
C ALA A 37 -15.00 -0.34 -1.84
N GLY A 38 -13.66 -0.14 -1.90
CA GLY A 38 -12.73 -1.25 -1.68
C GLY A 38 -12.57 -1.57 -0.20
N LEU A 39 -11.40 -1.31 0.37
CA LEU A 39 -11.15 -1.51 1.79
C LEU A 39 -11.79 -0.44 2.67
N GLY A 40 -12.26 0.65 2.07
CA GLY A 40 -12.93 1.70 2.81
C GLY A 40 -12.01 2.55 3.67
N LEU A 41 -10.76 2.68 3.28
CA LEU A 41 -9.79 3.47 4.02
C LEU A 41 -10.11 4.96 3.92
N ASP A 42 -9.77 5.70 4.97
CA ASP A 42 -9.93 7.15 4.97
C ASP A 42 -8.57 7.84 4.96
N SER A 43 -8.57 9.17 5.07
CA SER A 43 -7.33 9.95 5.00
C SER A 43 -6.34 9.62 6.10
N LEU A 44 -6.82 9.32 7.30
CA LEU A 44 -5.96 8.95 8.40
C LEU A 44 -5.32 7.59 8.17
N ASP A 45 -6.10 6.66 7.63
CA ASP A 45 -5.58 5.33 7.29
C ASP A 45 -4.50 5.46 6.21
N ALA A 46 -4.74 6.31 5.21
CA ALA A 46 -3.75 6.53 4.15
C ALA A 46 -2.46 7.09 4.71
N LEU A 47 -2.55 8.05 5.62
CA LEU A 47 -1.37 8.65 6.24
C LEU A 47 -0.58 7.60 7.03
N GLN A 48 -1.29 6.80 7.81
CA GLN A 48 -0.65 5.76 8.61
C GLN A 48 0.06 4.75 7.71
N LEU A 49 -0.61 4.33 6.65
CA LEU A 49 -0.04 3.39 5.70
C LEU A 49 1.17 3.98 4.97
N ALA A 50 1.07 5.25 4.58
CA ALA A 50 2.18 5.92 3.91
C ALA A 50 3.43 5.93 4.78
N MET A 51 3.27 6.27 6.05
CA MET A 51 4.39 6.30 6.98
C MET A 51 5.02 4.92 7.14
N ALA A 52 4.18 3.88 7.24
CA ALA A 52 4.65 2.51 7.38
C ALA A 52 5.44 2.06 6.15
N ILE A 53 4.96 2.41 4.96
CA ILE A 53 5.63 2.06 3.72
C ILE A 53 6.97 2.78 3.59
N GLU A 54 7.00 4.06 3.91
CA GLU A 54 8.25 4.83 3.85
C GLU A 54 9.29 4.25 4.77
N GLU A 55 8.88 3.85 5.96
CA GLU A 55 9.79 3.29 6.95
C GLU A 55 10.27 1.89 6.55
N LYS A 56 9.32 1.04 6.13
CA LYS A 56 9.65 -0.35 5.81
C LYS A 56 10.54 -0.47 4.58
N TYR A 57 10.28 0.31 3.55
CA TYR A 57 10.97 0.19 2.28
C TYR A 57 11.99 1.29 2.03
N GLN A 58 12.15 2.21 2.96
CA GLN A 58 13.10 3.32 2.85
C GLN A 58 12.86 4.11 1.56
N VAL A 59 11.61 4.41 1.29
CA VAL A 59 11.20 5.20 0.13
C VAL A 59 10.47 6.44 0.64
N LYS A 60 10.37 7.45 -0.22
CA LYS A 60 9.64 8.67 0.12
C LYS A 60 8.48 8.83 -0.83
N LEU A 61 7.29 8.93 -0.27
CA LEU A 61 6.08 9.13 -1.06
C LEU A 61 5.87 10.61 -1.34
N PRO A 62 5.33 10.96 -2.51
CA PRO A 62 4.99 12.35 -2.80
C PRO A 62 3.84 12.83 -1.93
N GLU A 63 3.70 14.14 -1.84
CA GLU A 63 2.63 14.74 -1.06
C GLU A 63 1.55 15.30 -1.99
N GLY A 64 0.38 15.55 -1.42
CA GLY A 64 -0.72 16.13 -2.16
C GLY A 64 -1.37 15.15 -3.12
N ASP A 65 -1.88 15.67 -4.23
CA ASP A 65 -2.64 14.87 -5.18
C ASP A 65 -1.81 13.83 -5.91
N GLU A 66 -0.50 14.01 -5.94
CA GLU A 66 0.38 13.04 -6.61
C GLU A 66 0.38 11.67 -5.95
N VAL A 67 0.04 11.61 -4.67
CA VAL A 67 0.02 10.34 -3.95
C VAL A 67 -1.23 9.53 -4.26
N ARG A 68 -2.28 10.15 -4.74
CA ARG A 68 -3.56 9.45 -4.99
C ARG A 68 -3.46 8.26 -5.94
N PRO A 69 -2.85 8.42 -7.14
CA PRO A 69 -2.74 7.25 -8.02
C PRO A 69 -1.86 6.16 -7.43
N ILE A 70 -0.90 6.51 -6.58
CA ILE A 70 -0.05 5.53 -5.93
C ILE A 70 -0.86 4.69 -4.94
N PHE A 71 -1.78 5.32 -4.22
CA PHE A 71 -2.63 4.64 -3.25
C PHE A 71 -3.94 4.14 -3.84
N ALA A 72 -4.06 4.11 -5.17
CA ALA A 72 -5.30 3.63 -5.79
C ALA A 72 -5.56 2.15 -5.47
N SER A 73 -4.51 1.33 -5.42
CA SER A 73 -4.64 -0.09 -5.13
C SER A 73 -3.33 -0.64 -4.58
N VAL A 74 -3.34 -1.89 -4.13
CA VAL A 74 -2.11 -2.56 -3.71
C VAL A 74 -1.13 -2.67 -4.88
N LEU A 75 -1.65 -2.96 -6.08
CA LEU A 75 -0.79 -3.05 -7.26
C LEU A 75 -0.06 -1.75 -7.55
N SER A 76 -0.74 -0.61 -7.44
CA SER A 76 -0.10 0.68 -7.69
C SER A 76 0.93 1.01 -6.62
N LEU A 77 0.66 0.63 -5.37
CA LEU A 77 1.65 0.80 -4.30
C LEU A 77 2.88 -0.06 -4.55
N ALA A 78 2.67 -1.32 -4.93
CA ALA A 78 3.78 -2.23 -5.21
C ALA A 78 4.62 -1.72 -6.37
N ASP A 79 3.98 -1.20 -7.41
CA ASP A 79 4.66 -0.64 -8.56
C ASP A 79 5.53 0.56 -8.15
N PHE A 80 4.99 1.44 -7.34
CA PHE A 80 5.74 2.61 -6.85
C PHE A 80 6.96 2.18 -6.03
N VAL A 81 6.78 1.27 -5.09
CA VAL A 81 7.87 0.80 -4.24
C VAL A 81 8.94 0.11 -5.07
N SER A 82 8.51 -0.74 -6.01
CA SER A 82 9.44 -1.45 -6.89
C SER A 82 10.31 -0.50 -7.69
N ARG A 83 9.71 0.53 -8.27
CA ARG A 83 10.45 1.53 -9.05
C ARG A 83 11.39 2.33 -8.16
N SER A 84 10.94 2.70 -6.99
CA SER A 84 11.75 3.49 -6.07
C SER A 84 12.98 2.73 -5.62
N GLN A 85 12.84 1.44 -5.38
CA GLN A 85 13.96 0.62 -4.95
C GLN A 85 14.92 0.31 -6.09
N SER A 86 14.42 0.18 -7.30
CA SER A 86 15.29 -0.16 -8.44
C SER A 86 16.14 1.02 -8.91
N THR A 87 15.79 2.24 -8.57
CA THR A 87 16.58 3.41 -8.94
C THR A 87 17.63 3.76 -7.90
N GLY A 88 17.59 3.12 -6.77
CA GLY A 88 18.48 3.39 -5.64
C GLY A 88 19.88 2.87 -5.76
#